data_b55782a88e8be5614c453ff1b48c04bc
#
_entry.id   b55782a88e8be5614c453ff1b48c04bc
#
_cell.length_a   1.000
_cell.length_b   1.000
_cell.length_c   1.000
_cell.angle_alpha   90.00
_cell.angle_beta   90.00
_cell.angle_gamma   90.00
#
_symmetry.space_group_name_H-M   'P 1'
#
loop_
_entity.id
_entity.type
_entity.pdbx_description
1 polymer ?
#
loop_
_entity_poly.entity_id
_entity_poly.type
_entity_poly.pdbx_seq_one_letter_code
_entity_poly.pdbx_strand_id
1 'polypeptide(L)'
;MRFFVVLFFLIINTVLLSQQINIQNFNSSEMNRVLLKTFNEFRKSKGLDTLIYSETVFDSLSYPNCVEVSSSCKFYHPSLTNRWKNKTLRELIVNESYNKIGGNVMRHSSGLPWMDTWENAFRSYGIFTSYEEIAKIAIESWENSPAHSRVQNMSFMSSDLPGLFSCHSAYGKNGYIYIYINFVTVHRK
;
A
#
# COMPACT_ATOMS: atom_id res chain seq x y z
N MET A 1 51.76 4.21 -9.50
CA MET A 1 50.55 4.93 -9.89
C MET A 1 49.55 4.10 -10.74
N ARG A 2 49.93 3.05 -11.46
CA ARG A 2 49.01 2.21 -12.25
C ARG A 2 48.15 1.25 -11.46
N PHE A 3 48.53 0.79 -10.27
CA PHE A 3 47.78 -0.14 -9.44
C PHE A 3 46.54 0.50 -8.76
N PHE A 4 46.59 1.77 -8.42
CA PHE A 4 45.47 2.47 -7.77
C PHE A 4 44.26 2.70 -8.72
N VAL A 5 44.52 2.85 -10.01
CA VAL A 5 43.45 3.08 -11.01
C VAL A 5 42.61 1.81 -11.25
N VAL A 6 43.26 0.63 -11.25
CA VAL A 6 42.59 -0.67 -11.45
C VAL A 6 41.72 -1.01 -10.25
N LEU A 7 42.19 -0.72 -9.01
CA LEU A 7 41.39 -0.97 -7.81
C LEU A 7 40.15 -0.06 -7.73
N PHE A 8 40.28 1.20 -8.18
CA PHE A 8 39.18 2.16 -8.21
C PHE A 8 38.11 1.76 -9.25
N PHE A 9 38.51 1.22 -10.39
CA PHE A 9 37.58 0.70 -11.40
C PHE A 9 36.87 -0.58 -10.94
N LEU A 10 37.52 -1.46 -10.17
CA LEU A 10 36.90 -2.64 -9.59
C LEU A 10 35.87 -2.28 -8.53
N ILE A 11 36.13 -1.30 -7.69
CA ILE A 11 35.19 -0.82 -6.67
C ILE A 11 33.97 -0.16 -7.31
N ILE A 12 34.15 0.64 -8.37
CA ILE A 12 33.03 1.28 -9.10
C ILE A 12 32.14 0.22 -9.77
N ASN A 13 32.72 -0.84 -10.35
CA ASN A 13 31.92 -1.90 -10.98
C ASN A 13 31.16 -2.78 -9.97
N THR A 14 31.65 -2.92 -8.73
CA THR A 14 30.91 -3.64 -7.69
C THR A 14 29.78 -2.83 -7.08
N VAL A 15 29.85 -1.50 -7.13
CA VAL A 15 28.76 -0.62 -6.65
C VAL A 15 27.67 -0.44 -7.73
N LEU A 16 27.98 -0.64 -9.01
CA LEU A 16 27.03 -0.52 -10.14
C LEU A 16 26.26 -1.80 -10.46
N LEU A 17 26.54 -2.91 -9.78
CA LEU A 17 25.63 -4.06 -9.75
C LEU A 17 24.54 -3.79 -8.72
N SER A 18 23.69 -2.80 -8.95
CA SER A 18 22.42 -2.69 -8.27
C SER A 18 21.73 -4.05 -8.46
N GLN A 19 21.51 -4.77 -7.37
CA GLN A 19 20.80 -6.06 -7.45
C GLN A 19 19.42 -5.78 -8.05
N GLN A 20 19.27 -6.10 -9.33
CA GLN A 20 17.96 -6.11 -9.96
C GLN A 20 17.03 -6.96 -9.09
N ILE A 21 15.85 -6.44 -8.82
CA ILE A 21 14.85 -7.22 -8.07
C ILE A 21 14.54 -8.46 -8.90
N ASN A 22 15.00 -9.60 -8.36
CA ASN A 22 14.77 -10.88 -9.01
C ASN A 22 13.32 -11.29 -8.76
N ILE A 23 12.57 -11.48 -9.85
CA ILE A 23 11.20 -11.98 -9.87
C ILE A 23 11.03 -13.25 -9.01
N GLN A 24 12.00 -14.16 -9.08
CA GLN A 24 11.97 -15.42 -8.35
C GLN A 24 12.15 -15.27 -6.85
N ASN A 25 12.73 -14.15 -6.41
CA ASN A 25 13.02 -13.82 -5.02
C ASN A 25 12.30 -12.54 -4.56
N PHE A 26 11.15 -12.21 -5.19
CA PHE A 26 10.38 -11.04 -4.81
C PHE A 26 9.91 -11.14 -3.36
N ASN A 27 10.40 -10.23 -2.51
CA ASN A 27 10.02 -10.17 -1.11
C ASN A 27 8.84 -9.22 -0.91
N SER A 28 7.63 -9.78 -0.88
CA SER A 28 6.39 -9.02 -0.67
C SER A 28 6.39 -8.24 0.64
N SER A 29 6.94 -8.79 1.73
CA SER A 29 6.98 -8.12 3.03
C SER A 29 7.86 -6.89 3.00
N GLU A 30 9.03 -6.98 2.36
CA GLU A 30 9.92 -5.84 2.20
C GLU A 30 9.31 -4.78 1.28
N MET A 31 8.71 -5.20 0.16
CA MET A 31 7.98 -4.28 -0.73
C MET A 31 6.87 -3.53 0.02
N ASN A 32 6.07 -4.24 0.84
CA ASN A 32 5.00 -3.64 1.62
C ASN A 32 5.53 -2.60 2.62
N ARG A 33 6.65 -2.93 3.31
CA ARG A 33 7.32 -2.01 4.25
C ARG A 33 7.81 -0.75 3.54
N VAL A 34 8.46 -0.90 2.40
CA VAL A 34 8.96 0.22 1.59
C VAL A 34 7.81 1.06 1.06
N LEU A 35 6.76 0.42 0.55
CA LEU A 35 5.59 1.13 0.03
C LEU A 35 4.90 1.98 1.11
N LEU A 36 4.66 1.43 2.31
CA LEU A 36 4.08 2.18 3.42
C LEU A 36 4.93 3.40 3.79
N LYS A 37 6.25 3.22 3.89
CA LYS A 37 7.19 4.31 4.19
C LYS A 37 7.10 5.41 3.11
N THR A 38 7.30 5.02 1.84
CA THR A 38 7.31 5.96 0.70
C THR A 38 5.97 6.68 0.55
N PHE A 39 4.86 5.96 0.78
CA PHE A 39 3.53 6.53 0.73
C PHE A 39 3.30 7.57 1.84
N ASN A 40 3.74 7.31 3.06
CA ASN A 40 3.66 8.27 4.15
C ASN A 40 4.59 9.48 3.96
N GLU A 41 5.76 9.30 3.34
CA GLU A 41 6.64 10.40 2.93
C GLU A 41 5.97 11.28 1.87
N PHE A 42 5.34 10.67 0.86
CA PHE A 42 4.54 11.38 -0.13
C PHE A 42 3.40 12.19 0.53
N ARG A 43 2.63 11.59 1.43
CA ARG A 43 1.55 12.28 2.14
C ARG A 43 2.07 13.48 2.95
N LYS A 44 3.16 13.32 3.69
CA LYS A 44 3.83 14.42 4.42
C LYS A 44 4.25 15.55 3.48
N SER A 45 4.78 15.25 2.30
CA SER A 45 5.19 16.27 1.31
C SER A 45 4.01 17.09 0.79
N LYS A 46 2.79 16.56 0.88
CA LYS A 46 1.52 17.23 0.54
C LYS A 46 0.85 17.92 1.75
N GLY A 47 1.47 17.87 2.94
CA GLY A 47 0.88 18.39 4.18
C GLY A 47 -0.27 17.53 4.71
N LEU A 48 -0.33 16.26 4.32
CA LEU A 48 -1.38 15.33 4.74
C LEU A 48 -0.92 14.45 5.92
N ASP A 49 -1.87 14.04 6.75
CA ASP A 49 -1.61 13.12 7.85
C ASP A 49 -1.09 11.77 7.33
N THR A 50 -0.21 11.16 8.12
CA THR A 50 0.29 9.81 7.84
C THR A 50 -0.75 8.77 8.19
N LEU A 51 -0.65 7.63 7.50
CA LEU A 51 -1.52 6.49 7.71
C LEU A 51 -0.89 5.51 8.70
N ILE A 52 -1.74 4.79 9.44
CA ILE A 52 -1.33 3.77 10.40
C ILE A 52 -1.59 2.41 9.78
N TYR A 53 -0.59 1.55 9.79
CA TYR A 53 -0.74 0.17 9.30
C TYR A 53 -1.75 -0.62 10.14
N SER A 54 -2.61 -1.37 9.46
CA SER A 54 -3.63 -2.23 10.05
C SER A 54 -3.48 -3.67 9.56
N GLU A 55 -3.23 -4.58 10.50
CA GLU A 55 -3.20 -6.02 10.23
C GLU A 55 -4.59 -6.52 9.80
N THR A 56 -5.65 -6.05 10.44
CA THR A 56 -7.03 -6.44 10.10
C THR A 56 -7.39 -6.07 8.68
N VAL A 57 -7.01 -4.85 8.24
CA VAL A 57 -7.24 -4.41 6.85
C VAL A 57 -6.36 -5.21 5.89
N PHE A 58 -5.12 -5.54 6.29
CA PHE A 58 -4.22 -6.37 5.51
C PHE A 58 -4.80 -7.75 5.25
N ASP A 59 -5.12 -8.49 6.29
CA ASP A 59 -5.62 -9.88 6.20
C ASP A 59 -6.97 -9.98 5.48
N SER A 60 -7.81 -8.95 5.61
CA SER A 60 -9.18 -8.99 5.11
C SER A 60 -9.35 -8.38 3.72
N LEU A 61 -8.50 -7.46 3.32
CA LEU A 61 -8.64 -6.69 2.06
C LEU A 61 -7.41 -6.79 1.17
N SER A 62 -6.27 -6.23 1.56
CA SER A 62 -5.13 -6.07 0.65
C SER A 62 -4.50 -7.40 0.24
N TYR A 63 -4.26 -8.29 1.20
CA TYR A 63 -3.68 -9.60 0.94
C TYR A 63 -4.57 -10.44 0.02
N PRO A 64 -5.85 -10.72 0.36
CA PRO A 64 -6.68 -11.57 -0.48
C PRO A 64 -6.96 -10.95 -1.86
N ASN A 65 -7.08 -9.61 -1.97
CA ASN A 65 -7.28 -8.95 -3.26
C ASN A 65 -6.06 -9.15 -4.18
N CYS A 66 -4.87 -8.90 -3.65
CA CYS A 66 -3.65 -9.02 -4.41
C CYS A 66 -3.36 -10.47 -4.82
N VAL A 67 -3.58 -11.44 -3.92
CA VAL A 67 -3.39 -12.88 -4.20
C VAL A 67 -4.35 -13.35 -5.29
N GLU A 68 -5.63 -12.96 -5.22
CA GLU A 68 -6.63 -13.32 -6.22
C GLU A 68 -6.23 -12.82 -7.61
N VAL A 69 -5.84 -11.54 -7.71
CA VAL A 69 -5.49 -10.90 -8.98
C VAL A 69 -4.17 -11.42 -9.54
N SER A 70 -3.14 -11.57 -8.71
CA SER A 70 -1.84 -12.08 -9.15
C SER A 70 -1.91 -13.54 -9.59
N SER A 71 -2.74 -14.35 -8.94
CA SER A 71 -2.96 -15.76 -9.29
C SER A 71 -3.74 -15.93 -10.58
N SER A 72 -4.77 -15.09 -10.80
CA SER A 72 -5.58 -15.11 -12.01
C SER A 72 -4.92 -14.41 -13.20
N CYS A 73 -3.86 -13.61 -12.95
CA CYS A 73 -3.21 -12.74 -13.93
C CYS A 73 -4.15 -11.75 -14.61
N LYS A 74 -5.30 -11.47 -14.01
CA LYS A 74 -6.30 -10.49 -14.49
C LYS A 74 -6.28 -9.28 -13.59
N PHE A 75 -6.04 -8.10 -14.16
CA PHE A 75 -6.02 -6.85 -13.40
C PHE A 75 -7.43 -6.26 -13.31
N TYR A 76 -7.99 -6.25 -12.10
CA TYR A 76 -9.30 -5.69 -11.78
C TYR A 76 -9.35 -5.31 -10.29
N HIS A 77 -10.38 -4.58 -9.90
CA HIS A 77 -10.67 -4.35 -8.50
C HIS A 77 -11.56 -5.49 -7.98
N PRO A 78 -11.04 -6.42 -7.15
CA PRO A 78 -11.87 -7.44 -6.53
C PRO A 78 -12.98 -6.80 -5.72
N SER A 79 -14.13 -7.48 -5.61
CA SER A 79 -15.33 -6.89 -4.99
C SER A 79 -15.11 -6.51 -3.52
N LEU A 80 -14.51 -5.34 -3.32
CA LEU A 80 -14.36 -4.71 -2.01
C LEU A 80 -15.72 -4.65 -1.28
N THR A 81 -16.79 -4.35 -2.03
CA THR A 81 -18.16 -4.24 -1.52
C THR A 81 -18.64 -5.50 -0.80
N ASN A 82 -18.33 -6.69 -1.29
CA ASN A 82 -18.79 -7.93 -0.66
C ASN A 82 -18.06 -8.22 0.65
N ARG A 83 -16.75 -7.96 0.71
CA ARG A 83 -15.96 -8.12 1.93
C ARG A 83 -16.34 -7.07 2.96
N TRP A 84 -16.60 -5.84 2.50
CA TRP A 84 -16.96 -4.70 3.35
C TRP A 84 -18.34 -4.82 4.00
N LYS A 85 -19.25 -5.61 3.43
CA LYS A 85 -20.55 -5.91 4.04
C LYS A 85 -20.46 -6.78 5.30
N ASN A 86 -19.31 -7.41 5.55
CA ASN A 86 -19.12 -8.28 6.72
C ASN A 86 -19.10 -7.44 8.00
N LYS A 87 -20.15 -7.60 8.83
CA LYS A 87 -20.31 -6.88 10.09
C LYS A 87 -19.17 -7.17 11.06
N THR A 88 -18.74 -8.43 11.15
CA THR A 88 -17.65 -8.85 12.05
C THR A 88 -16.33 -8.17 11.67
N LEU A 89 -16.01 -8.10 10.37
CA LEU A 89 -14.83 -7.40 9.89
C LEU A 89 -14.85 -5.92 10.28
N ARG A 90 -16.00 -5.25 10.13
CA ARG A 90 -16.12 -3.82 10.47
C ARG A 90 -15.90 -3.59 11.96
N GLU A 91 -16.42 -4.45 12.83
CA GLU A 91 -16.19 -4.36 14.29
C GLU A 91 -14.72 -4.65 14.65
N LEU A 92 -14.04 -5.58 13.99
CA LEU A 92 -12.61 -5.82 14.20
C LEU A 92 -11.78 -4.60 13.84
N ILE A 93 -12.08 -3.95 12.73
CA ILE A 93 -11.39 -2.71 12.29
C ILE A 93 -11.63 -1.58 13.28
N VAL A 94 -12.87 -1.43 13.78
CA VAL A 94 -13.19 -0.43 14.82
C VAL A 94 -12.38 -0.68 16.09
N ASN A 95 -12.33 -1.93 16.56
CA ASN A 95 -11.59 -2.28 17.76
C ASN A 95 -10.09 -2.02 17.58
N GLU A 96 -9.53 -2.35 16.42
CA GLU A 96 -8.13 -2.03 16.11
C GLU A 96 -7.88 -0.51 16.06
N SER A 97 -8.78 0.24 15.42
CA SER A 97 -8.72 1.69 15.37
C SER A 97 -8.79 2.31 16.78
N TYR A 98 -9.72 1.83 17.60
CA TYR A 98 -9.85 2.28 18.98
C TYR A 98 -8.57 2.03 19.78
N ASN A 99 -8.01 0.83 19.69
CA ASN A 99 -6.80 0.47 20.42
C ASN A 99 -5.57 1.26 19.98
N LYS A 100 -5.45 1.57 18.69
CA LYS A 100 -4.30 2.31 18.13
C LYS A 100 -4.41 3.82 18.30
N ILE A 101 -5.61 4.35 18.26
CA ILE A 101 -5.85 5.78 18.09
C ILE A 101 -6.72 6.36 19.22
N GLY A 102 -7.55 5.54 19.90
CA GLY A 102 -8.51 5.93 20.95
C GLY A 102 -9.79 6.61 20.40
N GLY A 103 -10.70 7.06 21.25
CA GLY A 103 -11.90 7.86 20.93
C GLY A 103 -13.18 7.07 20.64
N ASN A 104 -14.32 7.78 20.59
CA ASN A 104 -15.63 7.18 20.39
C ASN A 104 -16.00 7.15 18.90
N VAL A 105 -16.42 5.99 18.42
CA VAL A 105 -16.80 5.76 17.04
C VAL A 105 -18.24 6.21 16.78
N MET A 106 -18.48 6.93 15.69
CA MET A 106 -19.83 7.20 15.20
C MET A 106 -20.48 5.93 14.69
N ARG A 107 -21.77 5.77 14.99
CA ARG A 107 -22.55 4.62 14.50
C ARG A 107 -23.84 5.07 13.83
N HIS A 108 -24.24 4.36 12.80
CA HIS A 108 -25.55 4.50 12.17
C HIS A 108 -26.67 4.09 13.15
N SER A 109 -27.89 4.44 12.85
CA SER A 109 -29.08 3.98 13.59
C SER A 109 -29.21 2.44 13.66
N SER A 110 -28.62 1.73 12.71
CA SER A 110 -28.50 0.27 12.69
C SER A 110 -27.46 -0.30 13.67
N GLY A 111 -26.73 0.56 14.39
CA GLY A 111 -25.61 0.19 15.26
C GLY A 111 -24.27 -0.07 14.55
N LEU A 112 -24.26 -0.10 13.20
CA LEU A 112 -23.03 -0.30 12.45
C LEU A 112 -22.10 0.93 12.55
N PRO A 113 -20.76 0.70 12.64
CA PRO A 113 -19.81 1.81 12.61
C PRO A 113 -19.89 2.62 11.30
N TRP A 114 -19.74 3.93 11.42
CA TRP A 114 -19.60 4.79 10.25
C TRP A 114 -18.15 4.78 9.80
N MET A 115 -17.93 4.20 8.65
CA MET A 115 -16.59 3.95 8.11
C MET A 115 -16.64 4.02 6.59
N ASP A 116 -15.55 4.51 6.00
CA ASP A 116 -15.33 4.50 4.56
C ASP A 116 -14.11 3.66 4.21
N THR A 117 -14.11 3.07 3.02
CA THR A 117 -13.00 2.29 2.51
C THR A 117 -12.73 2.61 1.05
N TRP A 118 -11.46 2.69 0.72
CA TRP A 118 -10.99 2.96 -0.64
C TRP A 118 -9.84 2.04 -1.00
N GLU A 119 -9.65 1.85 -2.29
CA GLU A 119 -8.60 1.00 -2.84
C GLU A 119 -7.90 1.70 -3.99
N ASN A 120 -6.58 1.66 -4.01
CA ASN A 120 -5.79 1.88 -5.20
C ASN A 120 -5.07 0.59 -5.59
N ALA A 121 -5.05 0.31 -6.89
CA ALA A 121 -4.35 -0.83 -7.45
C ALA A 121 -3.31 -0.38 -8.47
N PHE A 122 -2.21 -1.10 -8.55
CA PHE A 122 -1.14 -0.86 -9.51
C PHE A 122 -0.68 -2.18 -10.10
N ARG A 123 -0.34 -2.15 -11.38
CA ARG A 123 0.30 -3.26 -12.08
C ARG A 123 1.42 -2.74 -12.97
N SER A 124 2.58 -3.33 -12.89
CA SER A 124 3.70 -2.99 -13.77
C SER A 124 4.45 -4.23 -14.22
N TYR A 125 5.10 -4.09 -15.36
CA TYR A 125 6.01 -5.05 -15.93
C TYR A 125 7.32 -4.35 -16.25
N GLY A 126 8.45 -4.93 -15.87
CA GLY A 126 9.75 -4.34 -16.16
C GLY A 126 10.86 -4.88 -15.26
N ILE A 127 12.04 -4.32 -15.47
CA ILE A 127 13.22 -4.54 -14.64
C ILE A 127 13.32 -3.37 -13.68
N PHE A 128 13.33 -3.66 -12.39
CA PHE A 128 13.44 -2.66 -11.33
C PHE A 128 14.73 -2.87 -10.53
N THR A 129 15.31 -1.78 -10.08
CA THR A 129 16.57 -1.78 -9.34
C THR A 129 16.36 -1.82 -7.83
N SER A 130 15.18 -1.36 -7.36
CA SER A 130 14.85 -1.37 -5.93
C SER A 130 13.34 -1.38 -5.68
N TYR A 131 12.93 -1.75 -4.47
CA TYR A 131 11.53 -1.64 -4.03
C TYR A 131 11.09 -0.18 -3.91
N GLU A 132 12.00 0.73 -3.59
CA GLU A 132 11.75 2.17 -3.58
C GLU A 132 11.38 2.72 -4.97
N GLU A 133 12.04 2.23 -6.01
CA GLU A 133 11.71 2.57 -7.39
C GLU A 133 10.29 2.12 -7.74
N ILE A 134 9.93 0.88 -7.43
CA ILE A 134 8.57 0.38 -7.66
C ILE A 134 7.53 1.20 -6.89
N ALA A 135 7.80 1.50 -5.61
CA ALA A 135 6.89 2.27 -4.77
C ALA A 135 6.67 3.68 -5.32
N LYS A 136 7.72 4.36 -5.77
CA LYS A 136 7.63 5.69 -6.38
C LYS A 136 6.82 5.66 -7.67
N ILE A 137 7.10 4.72 -8.57
CA ILE A 137 6.36 4.56 -9.83
C ILE A 137 4.88 4.31 -9.57
N ALA A 138 4.54 3.47 -8.59
CA ALA A 138 3.15 3.22 -8.21
C ALA A 138 2.45 4.50 -7.72
N ILE A 139 3.08 5.24 -6.81
CA ILE A 139 2.55 6.50 -6.25
C ILE A 139 2.39 7.56 -7.35
N GLU A 140 3.38 7.73 -8.22
CA GLU A 140 3.32 8.66 -9.35
C GLU A 140 2.22 8.27 -10.35
N SER A 141 2.08 6.99 -10.63
CA SER A 141 1.00 6.47 -11.50
C SER A 141 -0.38 6.81 -10.93
N TRP A 142 -0.56 6.66 -9.62
CA TRP A 142 -1.82 7.03 -8.96
C TRP A 142 -2.02 8.56 -8.93
N GLU A 143 -0.97 9.34 -8.72
CA GLU A 143 -1.06 10.81 -8.72
C GLU A 143 -1.47 11.35 -10.09
N ASN A 144 -1.00 10.73 -11.16
CA ASN A 144 -1.35 11.09 -12.54
C ASN A 144 -2.74 10.59 -12.99
N SER A 145 -3.44 9.81 -12.18
CA SER A 145 -4.79 9.33 -12.45
C SER A 145 -5.79 10.07 -11.55
N PRO A 146 -6.72 10.88 -12.09
CA PRO A 146 -7.64 11.69 -11.27
C PRO A 146 -8.46 10.89 -10.25
N ALA A 147 -8.84 9.65 -10.57
CA ALA A 147 -9.58 8.79 -9.66
C ALA A 147 -8.70 8.30 -8.50
N HIS A 148 -7.49 7.80 -8.80
CA HIS A 148 -6.56 7.30 -7.80
C HIS A 148 -5.91 8.42 -6.99
N SER A 149 -5.59 9.57 -7.62
CA SER A 149 -5.07 10.75 -6.96
C SER A 149 -6.04 11.26 -5.88
N ARG A 150 -7.35 11.28 -6.17
CA ARG A 150 -8.36 11.63 -5.16
C ARG A 150 -8.27 10.73 -3.93
N VAL A 151 -8.10 9.42 -4.12
CA VAL A 151 -8.00 8.45 -3.02
C VAL A 151 -6.72 8.65 -2.22
N GLN A 152 -5.57 8.77 -2.86
CA GLN A 152 -4.29 8.89 -2.14
C GLN A 152 -4.07 10.25 -1.49
N ASN A 153 -4.69 11.30 -2.00
CA ASN A 153 -4.61 12.66 -1.47
C ASN A 153 -5.76 13.02 -0.53
N MET A 154 -6.60 12.06 -0.15
CA MET A 154 -7.67 12.33 0.79
C MET A 154 -7.11 12.96 2.06
N SER A 155 -7.51 14.21 2.29
CA SER A 155 -7.42 14.82 3.61
C SER A 155 -8.57 14.23 4.43
N PHE A 156 -8.23 13.47 5.45
CA PHE A 156 -9.23 13.07 6.43
C PHE A 156 -9.71 14.35 7.11
N MET A 157 -11.01 14.61 7.10
CA MET A 157 -11.56 15.82 7.69
C MET A 157 -11.08 15.95 9.14
N SER A 158 -10.98 17.14 9.64
CA SER A 158 -10.37 17.51 10.93
C SER A 158 -10.94 16.81 12.18
N SER A 159 -12.03 16.08 12.03
CA SER A 159 -12.62 15.20 13.04
C SER A 159 -12.22 13.73 12.90
N ASP A 160 -11.62 13.37 11.77
CA ASP A 160 -11.26 12.00 11.46
C ASP A 160 -9.81 11.76 11.83
N LEU A 161 -9.58 10.61 12.39
CA LEU A 161 -8.24 10.20 12.76
C LEU A 161 -7.44 9.78 11.54
N PRO A 162 -6.11 9.64 11.71
CA PRO A 162 -5.29 9.03 10.69
C PRO A 162 -5.95 7.74 10.23
N GLY A 163 -6.14 7.63 8.92
CA GLY A 163 -6.77 6.44 8.34
C GLY A 163 -5.92 5.20 8.59
N LEU A 164 -6.58 4.08 8.73
CA LEU A 164 -5.93 2.79 8.70
C LEU A 164 -5.51 2.46 7.26
N PHE A 165 -4.37 1.86 7.12
CA PHE A 165 -3.77 1.53 5.83
C PHE A 165 -3.25 0.11 5.83
N SER A 166 -3.39 -0.55 4.71
CA SER A 166 -2.63 -1.76 4.42
C SER A 166 -2.26 -1.82 2.95
N CYS A 167 -1.24 -2.57 2.65
CA CYS A 167 -0.83 -2.86 1.29
C CYS A 167 -0.36 -4.30 1.17
N HIS A 168 -0.56 -4.89 0.01
CA HIS A 168 0.09 -6.14 -0.37
C HIS A 168 0.57 -6.05 -1.80
N SER A 169 1.70 -6.69 -2.04
CA SER A 169 2.34 -6.79 -3.35
C SER A 169 2.65 -8.25 -3.63
N ALA A 170 2.42 -8.67 -4.86
CA ALA A 170 2.71 -10.02 -5.30
C ALA A 170 3.19 -10.03 -6.75
N TYR A 171 3.93 -11.08 -7.09
CA TYR A 171 4.36 -11.34 -8.45
C TYR A 171 3.42 -12.35 -9.11
N GLY A 172 2.87 -11.99 -10.26
CA GLY A 172 2.04 -12.89 -11.05
C GLY A 172 2.87 -13.78 -11.99
N LYS A 173 2.35 -14.95 -12.30
CA LYS A 173 2.98 -15.90 -13.25
C LYS A 173 3.25 -15.31 -14.64
N ASN A 174 2.55 -14.24 -14.99
CA ASN A 174 2.72 -13.49 -16.24
C ASN A 174 3.83 -12.44 -16.19
N GLY A 175 4.62 -12.39 -15.12
CA GLY A 175 5.75 -11.47 -14.99
C GLY A 175 5.40 -10.06 -14.53
N TYR A 176 4.17 -9.80 -14.14
CA TYR A 176 3.75 -8.51 -13.60
C TYR A 176 3.85 -8.47 -12.08
N ILE A 177 4.23 -7.30 -11.56
CA ILE A 177 4.04 -6.95 -10.15
C ILE A 177 2.63 -6.38 -9.99
N TYR A 178 1.91 -6.86 -8.98
CA TYR A 178 0.61 -6.36 -8.58
C TYR A 178 0.74 -5.74 -7.18
N ILE A 179 0.19 -4.57 -6.99
CA ILE A 179 0.15 -3.88 -5.70
C ILE A 179 -1.28 -3.44 -5.44
N TYR A 180 -1.79 -3.76 -4.26
CA TYR A 180 -3.08 -3.31 -3.77
C TYR A 180 -2.87 -2.59 -2.45
N ILE A 181 -3.41 -1.38 -2.36
CA ILE A 181 -3.46 -0.62 -1.11
C ILE A 181 -4.91 -0.35 -0.77
N ASN A 182 -5.24 -0.54 0.50
CA ASN A 182 -6.56 -0.25 1.03
C ASN A 182 -6.47 0.77 2.16
N PHE A 183 -7.40 1.71 2.14
CA PHE A 183 -7.55 2.74 3.16
C PHE A 183 -8.88 2.57 3.85
N VAL A 184 -8.90 2.74 5.15
CA VAL A 184 -10.13 2.73 5.93
C VAL A 184 -10.12 3.93 6.87
N THR A 185 -11.17 4.72 6.83
CA THR A 185 -11.42 5.76 7.83
C THR A 185 -12.57 5.33 8.74
N VAL A 186 -12.40 5.60 10.03
CA VAL A 186 -13.42 5.38 11.05
C VAL A 186 -13.86 6.75 11.55
N HIS A 187 -15.13 7.10 11.36
CA HIS A 187 -15.66 8.39 11.80
C HIS A 187 -15.90 8.40 13.31
N ARG A 188 -15.62 9.52 13.91
CA ARG A 188 -15.75 9.75 15.37
C ARG A 188 -16.84 10.72 15.71
N LYS A 189 -17.31 10.61 16.97
CA LYS A 189 -18.16 11.60 17.61
C LYS A 189 -17.35 12.79 18.10
#